data_6bc927f486dd0505d3f4f5517ce3e598
#
_entry.id   6bc927f486dd0505d3f4f5517ce3e598
#
_cell.length_a   1.000
_cell.length_b   1.000
_cell.length_c   1.000
_cell.angle_alpha   90.00
_cell.angle_beta   90.00
_cell.angle_gamma   90.00
#
_symmetry.space_group_name_H-M   'P 1'
#
loop_
_entity.id
_entity.type
_entity.pdbx_description
1 polymer ?
#
loop_
_entity_poly.entity_id
_entity_poly.type
_entity_poly.pdbx_seq_one_letter_code
_entity_poly.pdbx_strand_id
1 'polypeptide(L)'
;MDKIYEIYERYSAYEFEEILDFYANYDYSQYDGIKNAAAAAGLSWAIAIAGFIALIAVTLAILSYVFYSVGLFKTAKNLGIAAPWLAFIPVANLYLLGRVAQGNGEKKRKFPFGWILLVLSLVAAWAESLMSVSVASDFAKLISGMTMENVVVSLEELFTFIGGPLVTSGLTIALIGLVVSIFFYITLYYVYKVCAGECAPLYLAVSVVLPIFIPFFLFSKRNSLRKKENAIE
;
A
#
# COMPACT_ATOMS: atom_id res chain seq x y z
N MET A 1 -44.06 56.13 31.23
CA MET A 1 -43.12 55.06 30.86
C MET A 1 -43.84 53.84 30.19
N ASP A 2 -45.07 53.59 30.55
CA ASP A 2 -45.82 52.40 30.05
C ASP A 2 -46.09 52.39 28.52
N LYS A 3 -46.34 53.54 27.92
CA LYS A 3 -46.56 53.64 26.48
C LYS A 3 -45.31 53.30 25.62
N ILE A 4 -44.12 53.52 26.15
CA ILE A 4 -42.87 53.24 25.45
C ILE A 4 -42.59 51.70 25.48
N TYR A 5 -42.92 51.07 26.59
CA TYR A 5 -42.81 49.62 26.74
C TYR A 5 -43.79 48.88 25.84
N GLU A 6 -45.03 49.37 25.75
CA GLU A 6 -46.06 48.79 24.90
C GLU A 6 -45.73 48.89 23.40
N ILE A 7 -45.08 49.98 22.98
CA ILE A 7 -44.59 50.17 21.62
C ILE A 7 -43.41 49.25 21.34
N TYR A 8 -42.49 49.06 22.31
CA TYR A 8 -41.33 48.21 22.15
C TYR A 8 -41.74 46.71 22.08
N GLU A 9 -42.66 46.24 22.90
CA GLU A 9 -43.21 44.90 22.83
C GLU A 9 -43.93 44.65 21.50
N ARG A 10 -44.70 45.61 21.01
CA ARG A 10 -45.42 45.46 19.75
C ARG A 10 -44.47 45.43 18.53
N TYR A 11 -43.40 46.25 18.53
CA TYR A 11 -42.40 46.21 17.47
C TYR A 11 -41.53 44.98 17.52
N SER A 12 -41.11 44.55 18.66
CA SER A 12 -40.29 43.33 18.80
C SER A 12 -41.06 42.06 18.43
N ALA A 13 -42.37 42.01 18.75
CA ALA A 13 -43.22 40.92 18.36
C ALA A 13 -43.47 40.88 16.82
N TYR A 14 -43.63 42.08 16.22
CA TYR A 14 -43.84 42.18 14.77
C TYR A 14 -42.59 41.78 13.95
N GLU A 15 -41.42 42.28 14.38
CA GLU A 15 -40.15 41.85 13.74
C GLU A 15 -39.88 40.36 13.95
N PHE A 16 -40.27 39.80 15.09
CA PHE A 16 -40.06 38.39 15.34
C PHE A 16 -40.99 37.48 14.51
N GLU A 17 -42.26 37.85 14.33
CA GLU A 17 -43.19 37.15 13.47
C GLU A 17 -42.78 37.25 11.99
N GLU A 18 -42.30 38.38 11.53
CA GLU A 18 -41.82 38.58 10.15
C GLU A 18 -40.55 37.74 9.89
N ILE A 19 -39.66 37.62 10.86
CA ILE A 19 -38.49 36.74 10.80
C ILE A 19 -38.90 35.28 10.79
N LEU A 20 -39.86 34.88 11.61
CA LEU A 20 -40.37 33.52 11.65
C LEU A 20 -41.06 33.13 10.31
N ASP A 21 -41.87 34.05 9.76
CA ASP A 21 -42.51 33.86 8.46
C ASP A 21 -41.49 33.77 7.32
N PHE A 22 -40.43 34.58 7.38
CA PHE A 22 -39.32 34.49 6.43
C PHE A 22 -38.65 33.11 6.49
N TYR A 23 -38.30 32.58 7.68
CA TYR A 23 -37.69 31.27 7.85
C TYR A 23 -38.64 30.13 7.51
N ALA A 24 -39.93 30.25 7.80
CA ALA A 24 -40.94 29.26 7.50
C ALA A 24 -41.21 29.11 6.00
N ASN A 25 -41.11 30.23 5.26
CA ASN A 25 -41.34 30.27 3.80
C ASN A 25 -40.04 30.25 2.99
N TYR A 26 -38.86 30.15 3.65
CA TYR A 26 -37.58 30.10 2.95
C TYR A 26 -37.42 28.76 2.24
N ASP A 27 -37.30 28.80 0.92
CA ASP A 27 -37.09 27.61 0.12
C ASP A 27 -35.64 27.14 0.21
N TYR A 28 -35.37 26.18 1.09
CA TYR A 28 -34.06 25.58 1.26
C TYR A 28 -33.64 24.66 0.10
N SER A 29 -34.53 24.35 -0.83
CA SER A 29 -34.26 23.43 -1.93
C SER A 29 -33.11 23.93 -2.84
N GLN A 30 -33.03 25.23 -3.05
CA GLN A 30 -31.95 25.86 -3.83
C GLN A 30 -30.59 25.75 -3.09
N TYR A 31 -30.60 25.90 -1.77
CA TYR A 31 -29.38 25.76 -0.95
C TYR A 31 -28.88 24.31 -0.92
N ASP A 32 -29.78 23.36 -0.78
CA ASP A 32 -29.46 21.92 -0.85
C ASP A 32 -28.94 21.53 -2.24
N GLY A 33 -29.50 22.11 -3.31
CA GLY A 33 -29.00 21.94 -4.66
C GLY A 33 -27.53 22.42 -4.83
N ILE A 34 -27.20 23.59 -4.32
CA ILE A 34 -25.84 24.14 -4.35
C ILE A 34 -24.89 23.29 -3.50
N LYS A 35 -25.32 22.87 -2.31
CA LYS A 35 -24.54 22.04 -1.39
C LYS A 35 -24.23 20.68 -2.00
N ASN A 36 -25.23 20.05 -2.65
CA ASN A 36 -25.05 18.78 -3.33
C ASN A 36 -24.15 18.89 -4.55
N ALA A 37 -24.27 19.97 -5.34
CA ALA A 37 -23.41 20.25 -6.47
C ALA A 37 -21.95 20.50 -6.04
N ALA A 38 -21.75 21.23 -4.96
CA ALA A 38 -20.41 21.47 -4.39
C ALA A 38 -19.77 20.18 -3.84
N ALA A 39 -20.57 19.34 -3.18
CA ALA A 39 -20.12 18.03 -2.70
C ALA A 39 -19.75 17.08 -3.85
N ALA A 40 -20.58 17.05 -4.91
CA ALA A 40 -20.30 16.26 -6.11
C ALA A 40 -19.04 16.75 -6.85
N ALA A 41 -18.86 18.07 -6.97
CA ALA A 41 -17.64 18.66 -7.53
C ALA A 41 -16.40 18.30 -6.69
N GLY A 42 -16.47 18.43 -5.36
CA GLY A 42 -15.39 18.04 -4.45
C GLY A 42 -15.02 16.58 -4.58
N LEU A 43 -16.01 15.68 -4.68
CA LEU A 43 -15.78 14.25 -4.85
C LEU A 43 -15.12 13.95 -6.22
N SER A 44 -15.52 14.62 -7.30
CA SER A 44 -14.92 14.41 -8.62
C SER A 44 -13.45 14.83 -8.66
N TRP A 45 -13.07 15.94 -8.03
CA TRP A 45 -11.67 16.34 -7.89
C TRP A 45 -10.86 15.36 -7.04
N ALA A 46 -11.43 14.86 -5.94
CA ALA A 46 -10.77 13.87 -5.10
C ALA A 46 -10.47 12.57 -5.89
N ILE A 47 -11.43 12.09 -6.68
CA ILE A 47 -11.26 10.92 -7.54
C ILE A 47 -10.20 11.18 -8.62
N ALA A 48 -10.20 12.35 -9.25
CA ALA A 48 -9.21 12.72 -10.25
C ALA A 48 -7.78 12.75 -9.66
N ILE A 49 -7.59 13.35 -8.49
CA ILE A 49 -6.30 13.39 -7.78
C ILE A 49 -5.86 11.98 -7.38
N ALA A 50 -6.76 11.17 -6.83
CA ALA A 50 -6.47 9.79 -6.46
C ALA A 50 -6.07 8.96 -7.69
N GLY A 51 -6.75 9.11 -8.81
CA GLY A 51 -6.43 8.46 -10.08
C GLY A 51 -5.05 8.87 -10.60
N PHE A 52 -4.71 10.15 -10.52
CA PHE A 52 -3.39 10.67 -10.93
C PHE A 52 -2.26 10.11 -10.04
N ILE A 53 -2.46 10.09 -8.72
CA ILE A 53 -1.50 9.49 -7.77
C ILE A 53 -1.35 7.99 -8.06
N ALA A 54 -2.44 7.28 -8.31
CA ALA A 54 -2.40 5.85 -8.65
C ALA A 54 -1.61 5.60 -9.95
N LEU A 55 -1.80 6.43 -10.98
CA LEU A 55 -1.05 6.33 -12.24
C LEU A 55 0.47 6.50 -12.02
N ILE A 56 0.87 7.50 -11.23
CA ILE A 56 2.28 7.71 -10.87
C ILE A 56 2.81 6.49 -10.10
N ALA A 57 2.08 5.99 -9.12
CA ALA A 57 2.50 4.84 -8.31
C ALA A 57 2.69 3.58 -9.17
N VAL A 58 1.77 3.29 -10.09
CA VAL A 58 1.88 2.16 -11.03
C VAL A 58 3.10 2.32 -11.94
N THR A 59 3.34 3.53 -12.46
CA THR A 59 4.50 3.80 -13.32
C THR A 59 5.82 3.57 -12.56
N LEU A 60 5.92 4.07 -11.33
CA LEU A 60 7.09 3.87 -10.47
C LEU A 60 7.28 2.39 -10.11
N ALA A 61 6.20 1.66 -9.85
CA ALA A 61 6.24 0.22 -9.56
C ALA A 61 6.79 -0.57 -10.76
N ILE A 62 6.33 -0.27 -11.98
CA ILE A 62 6.83 -0.91 -13.21
C ILE A 62 8.31 -0.61 -13.40
N LEU A 63 8.74 0.64 -13.28
CA LEU A 63 10.15 1.03 -13.41
C LEU A 63 11.01 0.32 -12.36
N SER A 64 10.58 0.31 -11.11
CA SER A 64 11.27 -0.39 -10.01
C SER A 64 11.40 -1.87 -10.29
N TYR A 65 10.34 -2.51 -10.79
CA TYR A 65 10.36 -3.92 -11.15
C TYR A 65 11.36 -4.21 -12.29
N VAL A 66 11.41 -3.37 -13.32
CA VAL A 66 12.36 -3.51 -14.44
C VAL A 66 13.80 -3.40 -13.93
N PHE A 67 14.12 -2.38 -13.14
CA PHE A 67 15.46 -2.21 -12.57
C PHE A 67 15.87 -3.40 -11.68
N TYR A 68 14.95 -3.86 -10.84
CA TYR A 68 15.15 -5.04 -10.00
C TYR A 68 15.46 -6.28 -10.84
N SER A 69 14.61 -6.58 -11.84
CA SER A 69 14.73 -7.77 -12.69
C SER A 69 16.01 -7.75 -13.52
N VAL A 70 16.36 -6.61 -14.14
CA VAL A 70 17.60 -6.47 -14.91
C VAL A 70 18.84 -6.58 -14.01
N GLY A 71 18.79 -5.99 -12.82
CA GLY A 71 19.85 -6.10 -11.82
C GLY A 71 20.09 -7.55 -11.40
N LEU A 72 19.01 -8.24 -11.04
CA LEU A 72 19.05 -9.63 -10.62
C LEU A 72 19.47 -10.59 -11.74
N PHE A 73 18.93 -10.39 -12.95
CA PHE A 73 19.32 -11.16 -14.16
C PHE A 73 20.83 -11.11 -14.39
N LYS A 74 21.39 -9.89 -14.41
CA LYS A 74 22.81 -9.70 -14.70
C LYS A 74 23.68 -10.28 -13.59
N THR A 75 23.28 -10.11 -12.34
CA THR A 75 24.00 -10.68 -11.18
C THR A 75 23.98 -12.22 -11.23
N ALA A 76 22.84 -12.83 -11.50
CA ALA A 76 22.72 -14.28 -11.63
C ALA A 76 23.55 -14.82 -12.80
N LYS A 77 23.55 -14.11 -13.94
CA LYS A 77 24.36 -14.47 -15.11
C LYS A 77 25.86 -14.41 -14.79
N ASN A 78 26.31 -13.37 -14.10
CA ASN A 78 27.73 -13.21 -13.70
C ASN A 78 28.17 -14.25 -12.67
N LEU A 79 27.23 -14.82 -11.88
CA LEU A 79 27.49 -15.93 -10.96
C LEU A 79 27.39 -17.30 -11.63
N GLY A 80 27.09 -17.39 -12.93
CA GLY A 80 26.89 -18.66 -13.61
C GLY A 80 25.69 -19.47 -13.13
N ILE A 81 24.67 -18.82 -12.56
CA ILE A 81 23.46 -19.47 -12.09
C ILE A 81 22.60 -19.85 -13.30
N ALA A 82 22.13 -21.11 -13.34
CA ALA A 82 21.24 -21.57 -14.40
C ALA A 82 19.91 -20.80 -14.39
N ALA A 83 19.37 -20.56 -15.60
CA ALA A 83 18.09 -19.89 -15.82
C ALA A 83 17.99 -18.46 -15.22
N PRO A 84 18.91 -17.52 -15.54
CA PRO A 84 18.86 -16.15 -15.03
C PRO A 84 17.60 -15.39 -15.49
N TRP A 85 16.93 -15.83 -16.56
CA TRP A 85 15.67 -15.27 -17.07
C TRP A 85 14.50 -15.34 -16.07
N LEU A 86 14.58 -16.21 -15.06
CA LEU A 86 13.62 -16.25 -13.95
C LEU A 86 13.49 -14.91 -13.20
N ALA A 87 14.47 -14.01 -13.35
CA ALA A 87 14.39 -12.64 -12.80
C ALA A 87 13.17 -11.86 -13.29
N PHE A 88 12.66 -12.17 -14.50
CA PHE A 88 11.53 -11.47 -15.11
C PHE A 88 10.16 -12.08 -14.77
N ILE A 89 10.12 -13.18 -14.02
CA ILE A 89 8.88 -13.80 -13.58
C ILE A 89 8.65 -13.41 -12.11
N PRO A 90 7.53 -12.72 -11.75
CA PRO A 90 7.33 -12.12 -10.44
C PRO A 90 7.56 -13.04 -9.25
N VAL A 91 7.09 -14.28 -9.31
CA VAL A 91 7.26 -15.24 -8.20
C VAL A 91 8.63 -15.93 -8.27
N ALA A 92 9.08 -16.27 -9.47
CA ALA A 92 10.34 -16.98 -9.67
C ALA A 92 11.58 -16.10 -9.39
N ASN A 93 11.43 -14.77 -9.45
CA ASN A 93 12.51 -13.85 -9.10
C ASN A 93 12.94 -13.97 -7.63
N LEU A 94 12.01 -14.29 -6.72
CA LEU A 94 12.31 -14.53 -5.30
C LEU A 94 13.16 -15.80 -5.11
N TYR A 95 12.85 -16.86 -5.87
CA TYR A 95 13.71 -18.04 -5.92
C TYR A 95 15.11 -17.68 -6.41
N LEU A 96 15.19 -16.93 -7.51
CA LEU A 96 16.47 -16.52 -8.09
C LEU A 96 17.27 -15.63 -7.14
N LEU A 97 16.60 -14.68 -6.43
CA LEU A 97 17.22 -13.85 -5.40
C LEU A 97 17.87 -14.71 -4.31
N GLY A 98 17.16 -15.73 -3.83
CA GLY A 98 17.70 -16.67 -2.85
C GLY A 98 18.86 -17.52 -3.41
N ARG A 99 18.83 -17.88 -4.69
CA ARG A 99 19.95 -18.57 -5.37
C ARG A 99 21.18 -17.66 -5.47
N VAL A 100 21.01 -16.39 -5.77
CA VAL A 100 22.10 -15.40 -5.76
C VAL A 100 22.67 -15.24 -4.34
N ALA A 101 21.81 -15.21 -3.31
CA ALA A 101 22.25 -15.16 -1.91
C ALA A 101 23.09 -16.37 -1.49
N GLN A 102 22.83 -17.55 -2.04
CA GLN A 102 23.63 -18.77 -1.83
C GLN A 102 25.05 -18.63 -2.40
N GLY A 103 25.20 -17.82 -3.44
CA GLY A 103 26.47 -17.75 -4.21
C GLY A 103 26.69 -18.98 -5.09
N ASN A 104 27.88 -19.04 -5.70
CA ASN A 104 28.31 -20.15 -6.54
C ASN A 104 29.74 -20.60 -6.19
N GLY A 105 30.13 -21.80 -6.64
CA GLY A 105 31.49 -22.33 -6.42
C GLY A 105 31.78 -22.73 -4.97
N GLU A 106 33.04 -22.64 -4.57
CA GLU A 106 33.54 -23.04 -3.22
C GLU A 106 32.89 -22.30 -2.05
N LYS A 107 32.44 -21.07 -2.27
CA LYS A 107 31.76 -20.22 -1.25
C LYS A 107 30.24 -20.42 -1.20
N LYS A 108 29.72 -21.45 -1.87
CA LYS A 108 28.28 -21.73 -1.89
C LYS A 108 27.77 -22.10 -0.49
N ARG A 109 26.75 -21.35 -0.04
CA ARG A 109 26.08 -21.61 1.23
C ARG A 109 25.15 -22.82 1.10
N LYS A 110 25.16 -23.70 2.11
CA LYS A 110 24.31 -24.89 2.16
C LYS A 110 22.82 -24.58 2.37
N PHE A 111 22.51 -23.41 2.95
CA PHE A 111 21.13 -23.04 3.30
C PHE A 111 20.29 -22.70 2.03
N PRO A 112 19.11 -23.33 1.87
CA PRO A 112 18.34 -23.23 0.64
C PRO A 112 17.44 -21.97 0.56
N PHE A 113 18.05 -20.78 0.64
CA PHE A 113 17.34 -19.49 0.64
C PHE A 113 16.30 -19.36 -0.50
N GLY A 114 16.63 -19.85 -1.70
CA GLY A 114 15.74 -19.73 -2.85
C GLY A 114 14.42 -20.46 -2.68
N TRP A 115 14.49 -21.70 -2.20
CA TRP A 115 13.28 -22.51 -1.98
C TRP A 115 12.46 -22.00 -0.80
N ILE A 116 13.12 -21.61 0.30
CA ILE A 116 12.43 -21.09 1.49
C ILE A 116 11.69 -19.79 1.14
N LEU A 117 12.35 -18.87 0.45
CA LEU A 117 11.72 -17.59 0.09
C LEU A 117 10.56 -17.81 -0.89
N LEU A 118 10.70 -18.71 -1.85
CA LEU A 118 9.64 -19.08 -2.79
C LEU A 118 8.42 -19.66 -2.07
N VAL A 119 8.62 -20.70 -1.25
CA VAL A 119 7.52 -21.38 -0.55
C VAL A 119 6.84 -20.41 0.42
N LEU A 120 7.63 -19.65 1.19
CA LEU A 120 7.10 -18.70 2.16
C LEU A 120 6.25 -17.62 1.50
N SER A 121 6.71 -17.07 0.36
CA SER A 121 5.94 -16.06 -0.39
C SER A 121 4.68 -16.63 -1.05
N LEU A 122 4.70 -17.89 -1.52
CA LEU A 122 3.51 -18.54 -2.06
C LEU A 122 2.47 -18.81 -0.98
N VAL A 123 2.90 -19.28 0.20
CA VAL A 123 2.01 -19.50 1.34
C VAL A 123 1.41 -18.16 1.82
N ALA A 124 2.22 -17.10 1.87
CA ALA A 124 1.74 -15.77 2.23
C ALA A 124 0.70 -15.25 1.21
N ALA A 125 0.98 -15.33 -0.08
CA ALA A 125 0.06 -14.89 -1.12
C ALA A 125 -1.26 -15.69 -1.11
N TRP A 126 -1.20 -16.98 -0.81
CA TRP A 126 -2.40 -17.81 -0.64
C TRP A 126 -3.21 -17.39 0.59
N ALA A 127 -2.57 -17.18 1.74
CA ALA A 127 -3.23 -16.72 2.95
C ALA A 127 -3.85 -15.33 2.77
N GLU A 128 -3.13 -14.39 2.13
CA GLU A 128 -3.63 -13.05 1.82
C GLU A 128 -4.84 -13.08 0.89
N SER A 129 -4.85 -13.96 -0.12
CA SER A 129 -6.00 -14.09 -1.02
C SER A 129 -7.24 -14.64 -0.34
N LEU A 130 -7.12 -15.63 0.54
CA LEU A 130 -8.24 -16.13 1.33
C LEU A 130 -8.82 -15.05 2.25
N MET A 131 -7.95 -14.30 2.94
CA MET A 131 -8.38 -13.21 3.82
C MET A 131 -9.01 -12.05 3.06
N SER A 132 -8.50 -11.71 1.88
CA SER A 132 -9.10 -10.67 1.04
C SER A 132 -10.52 -11.02 0.59
N VAL A 133 -10.77 -12.29 0.27
CA VAL A 133 -12.12 -12.76 -0.09
C VAL A 133 -13.07 -12.67 1.11
N SER A 134 -12.63 -13.06 2.31
CA SER A 134 -13.46 -12.97 3.52
C SER A 134 -13.82 -11.51 3.86
N VAL A 135 -12.84 -10.61 3.87
CA VAL A 135 -13.06 -9.18 4.12
C VAL A 135 -13.98 -8.56 3.05
N ALA A 136 -13.79 -8.90 1.77
CA ALA A 136 -14.64 -8.43 0.69
C ALA A 136 -16.10 -8.92 0.84
N SER A 137 -16.30 -10.16 1.26
CA SER A 137 -17.64 -10.71 1.50
C SER A 137 -18.36 -10.02 2.67
N ASP A 138 -17.64 -9.73 3.75
CA ASP A 138 -18.21 -9.06 4.91
C ASP A 138 -18.49 -7.57 4.59
N PHE A 139 -17.63 -6.92 3.82
CA PHE A 139 -17.87 -5.58 3.32
C PHE A 139 -19.08 -5.50 2.36
N ALA A 140 -19.24 -6.50 1.49
CA ALA A 140 -20.40 -6.60 0.62
C ALA A 140 -21.70 -6.77 1.41
N LYS A 141 -21.71 -7.56 2.48
CA LYS A 141 -22.86 -7.70 3.39
C LYS A 141 -23.19 -6.37 4.09
N LEU A 142 -22.16 -5.66 4.57
CA LEU A 142 -22.32 -4.35 5.19
C LEU A 142 -23.01 -3.38 4.22
N ILE A 143 -22.49 -3.26 2.98
CA ILE A 143 -23.08 -2.37 1.96
C ILE A 143 -24.51 -2.78 1.59
N SER A 144 -24.79 -4.08 1.46
CA SER A 144 -26.14 -4.56 1.11
C SER A 144 -27.18 -4.32 2.20
N GLY A 145 -26.76 -4.18 3.47
CA GLY A 145 -27.60 -3.80 4.60
C GLY A 145 -27.87 -2.29 4.72
N MET A 146 -27.07 -1.45 4.03
CA MET A 146 -27.23 0.00 4.06
C MET A 146 -28.42 0.44 3.19
N THR A 147 -29.49 0.89 3.82
CA THR A 147 -30.59 1.61 3.17
C THR A 147 -30.58 3.06 3.63
N MET A 148 -31.18 3.97 2.84
CA MET A 148 -31.22 5.41 3.18
C MET A 148 -31.90 5.68 4.53
N GLU A 149 -32.80 4.81 4.97
CA GLU A 149 -33.50 4.90 6.25
C GLU A 149 -32.62 4.48 7.45
N ASN A 150 -31.62 3.65 7.24
CA ASN A 150 -30.80 3.00 8.27
C ASN A 150 -29.36 3.50 8.36
N VAL A 151 -29.06 4.70 7.85
CA VAL A 151 -27.69 5.25 7.83
C VAL A 151 -27.06 5.34 9.23
N VAL A 152 -27.87 5.62 10.26
CA VAL A 152 -27.38 5.71 11.65
C VAL A 152 -27.06 4.32 12.23
N VAL A 153 -27.85 3.31 11.91
CA VAL A 153 -27.60 1.90 12.32
C VAL A 153 -26.34 1.38 11.63
N SER A 154 -26.07 1.80 10.39
CA SER A 154 -24.89 1.41 9.64
C SER A 154 -23.55 1.90 10.23
N LEU A 155 -23.55 2.98 11.02
CA LEU A 155 -22.32 3.44 11.69
C LEU A 155 -21.88 2.46 12.80
N GLU A 156 -22.80 1.90 13.58
CA GLU A 156 -22.49 0.89 14.60
C GLU A 156 -21.99 -0.40 13.96
N GLU A 157 -22.64 -0.85 12.88
CA GLU A 157 -22.20 -2.00 12.10
C GLU A 157 -20.82 -1.76 11.46
N LEU A 158 -20.55 -0.55 10.96
CA LEU A 158 -19.24 -0.17 10.42
C LEU A 158 -18.15 -0.21 11.51
N PHE A 159 -18.42 0.31 12.70
CA PHE A 159 -17.49 0.22 13.84
C PHE A 159 -17.24 -1.21 14.29
N THR A 160 -18.27 -2.06 14.28
CA THR A 160 -18.14 -3.49 14.58
C THR A 160 -17.32 -4.22 13.52
N PHE A 161 -17.50 -3.89 12.24
CA PHE A 161 -16.70 -4.43 11.14
C PHE A 161 -15.23 -4.00 11.23
N ILE A 162 -14.96 -2.72 11.51
CA ILE A 162 -13.60 -2.20 11.69
C ILE A 162 -12.94 -2.84 12.92
N GLY A 163 -13.64 -2.94 14.04
CA GLY A 163 -13.10 -3.49 15.30
C GLY A 163 -12.94 -5.01 15.33
N GLY A 164 -13.64 -5.75 14.48
CA GLY A 164 -13.61 -7.20 14.41
C GLY A 164 -12.86 -7.74 13.20
N PRO A 165 -13.55 -8.04 12.09
CA PRO A 165 -12.97 -8.73 10.93
C PRO A 165 -11.78 -8.00 10.30
N LEU A 166 -11.85 -6.68 10.19
CA LEU A 166 -10.79 -5.88 9.55
C LEU A 166 -9.50 -5.86 10.41
N VAL A 167 -9.62 -5.71 11.72
CA VAL A 167 -8.45 -5.70 12.63
C VAL A 167 -7.84 -7.09 12.73
N THR A 168 -8.64 -8.14 12.89
CA THR A 168 -8.13 -9.51 13.02
C THR A 168 -7.46 -10.01 11.75
N SER A 169 -8.07 -9.79 10.58
CA SER A 169 -7.46 -10.12 9.28
C SER A 169 -6.20 -9.28 9.03
N GLY A 170 -6.24 -7.98 9.33
CA GLY A 170 -5.11 -7.08 9.19
C GLY A 170 -3.92 -7.48 10.06
N LEU A 171 -4.14 -7.86 11.33
CA LEU A 171 -3.10 -8.37 12.22
C LEU A 171 -2.48 -9.66 11.70
N THR A 172 -3.30 -10.58 11.20
CA THR A 172 -2.81 -11.86 10.67
C THR A 172 -1.96 -11.64 9.42
N ILE A 173 -2.41 -10.81 8.48
CA ILE A 173 -1.64 -10.42 7.30
C ILE A 173 -0.32 -9.73 7.70
N ALA A 174 -0.36 -8.82 8.68
CA ALA A 174 0.82 -8.13 9.16
C ALA A 174 1.85 -9.09 9.78
N LEU A 175 1.43 -10.08 10.56
CA LEU A 175 2.30 -11.10 11.14
C LEU A 175 2.95 -11.98 10.07
N ILE A 176 2.16 -12.47 9.10
CA ILE A 176 2.68 -13.23 7.96
C ILE A 176 3.67 -12.39 7.17
N GLY A 177 3.30 -11.15 6.83
CA GLY A 177 4.15 -10.20 6.12
C GLY A 177 5.45 -9.89 6.84
N LEU A 178 5.43 -9.79 8.18
CA LEU A 178 6.62 -9.60 9.02
C LEU A 178 7.58 -10.78 8.89
N VAL A 179 7.09 -12.01 8.96
CA VAL A 179 7.93 -13.22 8.81
C VAL A 179 8.56 -13.26 7.41
N VAL A 180 7.77 -13.02 6.35
CA VAL A 180 8.27 -12.96 4.97
C VAL A 180 9.33 -11.88 4.81
N SER A 181 9.09 -10.70 5.39
CA SER A 181 10.01 -9.54 5.33
C SER A 181 11.35 -9.85 6.01
N ILE A 182 11.33 -10.49 7.17
CA ILE A 182 12.56 -10.89 7.86
C ILE A 182 13.40 -11.81 6.95
N PHE A 183 12.81 -12.87 6.39
CA PHE A 183 13.52 -13.76 5.49
C PHE A 183 13.98 -13.07 4.21
N PHE A 184 13.18 -12.16 3.66
CA PHE A 184 13.56 -11.35 2.51
C PHE A 184 14.79 -10.48 2.79
N TYR A 185 14.82 -9.74 3.91
CA TYR A 185 15.95 -8.87 4.27
C TYR A 185 17.20 -9.67 4.63
N ILE A 186 17.07 -10.83 5.27
CA ILE A 186 18.20 -11.76 5.48
C ILE A 186 18.77 -12.19 4.12
N THR A 187 17.91 -12.60 3.19
CA THR A 187 18.33 -13.00 1.85
C THR A 187 19.02 -11.84 1.12
N LEU A 188 18.43 -10.64 1.20
CA LEU A 188 18.95 -9.41 0.59
C LEU A 188 20.32 -9.02 1.15
N TYR A 189 20.54 -9.17 2.46
CA TYR A 189 21.85 -8.98 3.08
C TYR A 189 22.91 -9.86 2.42
N TYR A 190 22.60 -11.14 2.21
CA TYR A 190 23.53 -12.06 1.59
C TYR A 190 23.75 -11.75 0.09
N VAL A 191 22.75 -11.28 -0.63
CA VAL A 191 22.90 -10.78 -2.00
C VAL A 191 23.86 -9.59 -2.01
N TYR A 192 23.69 -8.62 -1.11
CA TYR A 192 24.58 -7.47 -1.01
C TYR A 192 26.00 -7.88 -0.60
N LYS A 193 26.15 -8.89 0.28
CA LYS A 193 27.46 -9.43 0.63
C LYS A 193 28.20 -10.03 -0.56
N VAL A 194 27.48 -10.67 -1.47
CA VAL A 194 28.02 -11.20 -2.74
C VAL A 194 28.39 -10.06 -3.68
N CYS A 195 27.53 -9.05 -3.84
CA CYS A 195 27.71 -7.97 -4.84
C CYS A 195 28.58 -6.82 -4.34
N ALA A 196 28.47 -6.39 -3.07
CA ALA A 196 29.09 -5.19 -2.54
C ALA A 196 30.16 -5.47 -1.46
N GLY A 197 30.29 -6.72 -0.99
CA GLY A 197 31.30 -7.12 0.00
C GLY A 197 31.10 -6.44 1.34
N GLU A 198 32.07 -5.65 1.80
CA GLU A 198 32.07 -4.99 3.12
C GLU A 198 30.98 -3.92 3.27
N CYS A 199 30.55 -3.31 2.18
CA CYS A 199 29.48 -2.31 2.20
C CYS A 199 28.06 -2.90 2.33
N ALA A 200 27.92 -4.24 2.40
CA ALA A 200 26.62 -4.90 2.48
C ALA A 200 25.72 -4.40 3.64
N PRO A 201 26.23 -4.19 4.88
CA PRO A 201 25.40 -3.69 5.97
C PRO A 201 24.82 -2.30 5.70
N LEU A 202 25.58 -1.41 5.04
CA LEU A 202 25.14 -0.06 4.68
C LEU A 202 24.00 -0.12 3.66
N TYR A 203 24.15 -0.94 2.61
CA TYR A 203 23.09 -1.13 1.61
C TYR A 203 21.82 -1.73 2.23
N LEU A 204 21.98 -2.67 3.17
CA LEU A 204 20.85 -3.24 3.89
C LEU A 204 20.17 -2.18 4.76
N ALA A 205 20.91 -1.39 5.54
CA ALA A 205 20.35 -0.35 6.39
C ALA A 205 19.52 0.66 5.58
N VAL A 206 20.07 1.12 4.45
CA VAL A 206 19.32 2.02 3.56
C VAL A 206 18.10 1.33 2.96
N SER A 207 18.19 0.05 2.59
CA SER A 207 17.06 -0.72 2.02
C SER A 207 15.94 -0.97 3.03
N VAL A 208 16.24 -1.07 4.32
CA VAL A 208 15.23 -1.22 5.38
C VAL A 208 14.47 0.10 5.60
N VAL A 209 15.19 1.23 5.62
CA VAL A 209 14.57 2.55 5.80
C VAL A 209 13.83 3.01 4.54
N LEU A 210 14.41 2.75 3.37
CA LEU A 210 13.90 3.19 2.07
C LEU A 210 13.91 2.02 1.07
N PRO A 211 12.90 1.13 1.10
CA PRO A 211 12.83 -0.06 0.23
C PRO A 211 12.87 0.26 -1.27
N ILE A 212 12.48 1.46 -1.67
CA ILE A 212 12.52 1.93 -3.06
C ILE A 212 13.94 1.89 -3.67
N PHE A 213 14.99 1.89 -2.84
CA PHE A 213 16.37 1.82 -3.31
C PHE A 213 16.86 0.41 -3.64
N ILE A 214 16.15 -0.65 -3.23
CA ILE A 214 16.53 -2.04 -3.50
C ILE A 214 16.77 -2.29 -5.00
N PRO A 215 15.85 -1.91 -5.92
CA PRO A 215 16.05 -2.06 -7.36
C PRO A 215 17.29 -1.33 -7.87
N PHE A 216 17.51 -0.12 -7.41
CA PHE A 216 18.65 0.71 -7.83
C PHE A 216 19.98 0.16 -7.36
N PHE A 217 20.06 -0.37 -6.14
CA PHE A 217 21.27 -1.01 -5.62
C PHE A 217 21.63 -2.29 -6.41
N LEU A 218 20.65 -3.14 -6.66
CA LEU A 218 20.85 -4.35 -7.46
C LEU A 218 21.27 -4.00 -8.90
N PHE A 219 20.65 -3.00 -9.50
CA PHE A 219 21.01 -2.53 -10.82
C PHE A 219 22.42 -1.90 -10.85
N SER A 220 22.77 -1.06 -9.90
CA SER A 220 24.08 -0.41 -9.81
C SER A 220 25.22 -1.40 -9.62
N LYS A 221 25.01 -2.42 -8.79
CA LYS A 221 26.04 -3.43 -8.46
C LYS A 221 26.07 -4.64 -9.38
N ARG A 222 25.25 -4.70 -10.41
CA ARG A 222 25.13 -5.84 -11.34
C ARG A 222 26.43 -6.28 -12.02
N ASN A 223 27.40 -5.36 -12.16
CA ASN A 223 28.69 -5.64 -12.80
C ASN A 223 29.87 -5.77 -11.82
N SER A 224 29.64 -5.66 -10.52
CA SER A 224 30.72 -5.64 -9.51
C SER A 224 31.51 -6.95 -9.46
N LEU A 225 30.86 -8.08 -9.71
CA LEU A 225 31.51 -9.41 -9.73
C LEU A 225 32.49 -9.55 -10.87
N ARG A 226 32.14 -9.10 -12.07
CA ARG A 226 33.00 -9.16 -13.24
C ARG A 226 34.25 -8.27 -13.08
N LYS A 227 34.13 -7.11 -12.39
CA LYS A 227 35.27 -6.26 -12.11
C LYS A 227 36.27 -6.90 -11.15
N LYS A 228 35.82 -7.74 -10.21
CA LYS A 228 36.69 -8.47 -9.28
C LYS A 228 37.46 -9.59 -9.99
N GLU A 229 36.86 -10.26 -10.94
CA GLU A 229 37.50 -11.33 -11.72
C GLU A 229 38.62 -10.76 -12.60
N ASN A 230 38.34 -9.68 -13.34
CA ASN A 230 39.34 -9.00 -14.20
C ASN A 230 40.45 -8.27 -13.42
N ALA A 231 40.35 -8.11 -12.10
CA ALA A 231 41.39 -7.48 -11.27
C ALA A 231 42.36 -8.53 -10.64
N ILE A 232 42.06 -9.82 -10.85
CA ILE A 232 42.86 -10.94 -10.34
C ILE A 232 43.70 -11.57 -11.47
N GLU A 233 43.33 -11.33 -12.73
CA GLU A 233 44.09 -11.65 -13.92
C GLU A 233 45.16 -10.54 -14.20
#